data_518963263592d2b21ad809b5b0b6caa7
#
_entry.id   518963263592d2b21ad809b5b0b6caa7
#
_cell.length_a   1.000
_cell.length_b   1.000
_cell.length_c   1.000
_cell.angle_alpha   90.00
_cell.angle_beta   90.00
_cell.angle_gamma   90.00
#
_symmetry.space_group_name_H-M   'P 1'
#
loop_
_entity.id
_entity.type
_entity.pdbx_description
1 polymer ?
#
loop_
_entity_poly.entity_id
_entity_poly.type
_entity_poly.pdbx_seq_one_letter_code
_entity_poly.pdbx_strand_id
1 'polypeptide(L)'
;MLHREGTGLISMRSERSQEPAIIFFDIDGTLVTHRADVPPGETVVFGVPSPGVVEAFRRLRERGHLAFICSGRPRRLVYPPVLELETAGSVLSAGACLMIGDEVIEDRFVDTGTLDRILEGFERERVSVMLEGTDECVTFMPEGSSDRLTLPHATIARTVDEVHAVSTMRFSKFAFYNDEIPKFERVGDLLSEHFVRYDLGLGVSEMTLKDVDKGHGVRRVLETLGRDRTRTFAFGDSENDLPLFSAVETSVAMGNAMPSVKEAAAYVTDSVADDGVVTGLEHFGLI
;
A
#
# COMPACT_ATOMS: atom_id res chain seq x y z
N MET A 1 -17.67 -54.67 7.56
CA MET A 1 -17.11 -53.77 6.49
C MET A 1 -17.56 -52.35 6.80
N LEU A 2 -16.84 -51.64 7.63
CA LEU A 2 -17.03 -50.20 7.93
C LEU A 2 -15.86 -49.79 8.83
N HIS A 3 -14.85 -49.12 8.27
CA HIS A 3 -13.87 -48.25 8.94
C HIS A 3 -12.71 -47.96 7.96
N ARG A 4 -12.89 -46.96 7.09
CA ARG A 4 -11.78 -46.33 6.37
C ARG A 4 -12.25 -45.01 5.72
N GLU A 5 -12.72 -44.04 6.48
CA GLU A 5 -12.93 -42.68 5.98
C GLU A 5 -12.46 -41.53 6.93
N GLY A 6 -11.93 -41.88 8.12
CA GLY A 6 -11.55 -40.86 9.11
C GLY A 6 -10.10 -40.36 9.03
N THR A 7 -9.21 -41.09 8.38
CA THR A 7 -7.75 -40.82 8.41
C THR A 7 -7.30 -39.80 7.37
N GLY A 8 -7.97 -39.63 6.26
CA GLY A 8 -7.60 -38.71 5.18
C GLY A 8 -7.79 -37.22 5.53
N LEU A 9 -8.88 -36.90 6.21
CA LEU A 9 -9.19 -35.51 6.61
C LEU A 9 -8.31 -34.99 7.75
N ILE A 10 -7.92 -35.88 8.67
CA ILE A 10 -7.02 -35.53 9.79
C ILE A 10 -5.59 -35.34 9.28
N SER A 11 -5.12 -36.16 8.34
CA SER A 11 -3.81 -36.02 7.71
C SER A 11 -3.70 -34.72 6.88
N MET A 12 -4.70 -34.40 6.07
CA MET A 12 -4.74 -33.15 5.30
C MET A 12 -4.79 -31.90 6.19
N ARG A 13 -5.48 -31.94 7.35
CA ARG A 13 -5.46 -30.83 8.32
C ARG A 13 -4.10 -30.70 9.00
N SER A 14 -3.41 -31.80 9.33
CA SER A 14 -2.09 -31.79 9.94
C SER A 14 -1.02 -31.27 8.98
N GLU A 15 -1.07 -31.65 7.71
CA GLU A 15 -0.12 -31.16 6.69
C GLU A 15 -0.34 -29.68 6.37
N ARG A 16 -1.59 -29.21 6.29
CA ARG A 16 -1.93 -27.79 6.09
C ARG A 16 -1.48 -26.89 7.25
N SER A 17 -1.39 -27.42 8.48
CA SER A 17 -0.91 -26.67 9.65
C SER A 17 0.62 -26.46 9.64
N GLN A 18 1.37 -27.15 8.78
CA GLN A 18 2.83 -27.05 8.65
C GLN A 18 3.28 -26.15 7.49
N GLU A 19 2.38 -25.80 6.56
CA GLU A 19 2.73 -24.86 5.50
C GLU A 19 3.02 -23.46 6.03
N PRO A 20 4.08 -22.78 5.52
CA PRO A 20 4.35 -21.39 5.86
C PRO A 20 3.14 -20.50 5.58
N ALA A 21 2.78 -19.63 6.51
CA ALA A 21 1.80 -18.59 6.27
C ALA A 21 2.39 -17.48 5.41
N ILE A 22 1.52 -16.79 4.64
CA ILE A 22 1.86 -15.57 3.94
C ILE A 22 1.09 -14.43 4.59
N ILE A 23 1.80 -13.40 5.06
CA ILE A 23 1.21 -12.32 5.84
C ILE A 23 1.52 -10.99 5.15
N PHE A 24 0.50 -10.21 4.88
CA PHE A 24 0.59 -8.88 4.28
C PHE A 24 0.35 -7.81 5.33
N PHE A 25 1.21 -6.80 5.38
CA PHE A 25 1.13 -5.72 6.34
C PHE A 25 1.09 -4.38 5.62
N ASP A 26 0.08 -3.57 5.91
CA ASP A 26 0.17 -2.15 5.59
C ASP A 26 1.24 -1.47 6.45
N ILE A 27 1.68 -0.27 6.05
CA ILE A 27 2.70 0.50 6.77
C ILE A 27 2.05 1.47 7.76
N ASP A 28 1.31 2.44 7.21
CA ASP A 28 0.86 3.61 7.94
C ASP A 28 -0.39 3.30 8.77
N GLY A 29 -0.30 3.42 10.09
CA GLY A 29 -1.39 3.01 11.00
C GLY A 29 -1.39 1.52 11.33
N THR A 30 -0.49 0.72 10.72
CA THR A 30 -0.35 -0.73 10.96
C THR A 30 1.02 -1.08 11.53
N LEU A 31 2.11 -0.90 10.79
CA LEU A 31 3.47 -1.14 11.27
C LEU A 31 4.04 0.07 12.01
N VAL A 32 3.59 1.26 11.67
CA VAL A 32 4.02 2.53 12.26
C VAL A 32 2.82 3.42 12.54
N THR A 33 2.92 4.24 13.58
CA THR A 33 1.85 5.20 13.92
C THR A 33 1.70 6.25 12.83
N HIS A 34 0.45 6.61 12.50
CA HIS A 34 0.18 7.84 11.76
C HIS A 34 0.64 9.03 12.57
N ARG A 35 1.48 9.88 12.01
CA ARG A 35 1.80 11.16 12.60
C ARG A 35 0.78 12.21 12.18
N ALA A 36 -0.39 12.20 12.81
CA ALA A 36 -1.39 13.25 12.69
C ALA A 36 -0.94 14.59 13.34
N ASP A 37 0.11 14.58 14.18
CA ASP A 37 0.47 15.65 15.09
C ASP A 37 1.80 16.34 14.76
N VAL A 38 2.18 16.44 13.48
CA VAL A 38 3.34 17.26 13.09
C VAL A 38 2.88 18.70 13.01
N PRO A 39 3.40 19.61 13.87
CA PRO A 39 3.06 21.03 13.78
C PRO A 39 3.40 21.59 12.38
N PRO A 40 2.63 22.59 11.90
CA PRO A 40 2.95 23.26 10.64
C PRO A 40 4.40 23.78 10.63
N GLY A 41 5.20 23.35 9.66
CA GLY A 41 6.62 23.77 9.51
C GLY A 41 7.64 22.78 10.06
N GLU A 42 7.23 21.68 10.69
CA GLU A 42 8.16 20.60 11.05
C GLU A 42 8.31 19.59 9.90
N THR A 43 9.52 19.03 9.79
CA THR A 43 9.81 17.96 8.83
C THR A 43 8.97 16.73 9.18
N VAL A 44 8.29 16.15 8.19
CA VAL A 44 7.56 14.88 8.36
C VAL A 44 8.59 13.82 8.78
N VAL A 45 8.58 13.45 10.06
CA VAL A 45 9.36 12.32 10.58
C VAL A 45 8.46 11.09 10.45
N PHE A 46 8.83 10.17 9.59
CA PHE A 46 8.15 8.89 9.46
C PHE A 46 8.19 8.12 10.79
N GLY A 47 7.09 7.46 11.14
CA GLY A 47 7.05 6.57 12.28
C GLY A 47 8.08 5.44 12.12
N VAL A 48 8.55 4.86 13.21
CA VAL A 48 9.48 3.72 13.20
C VAL A 48 8.74 2.51 13.76
N PRO A 49 8.88 1.30 13.15
CA PRO A 49 8.36 0.09 13.75
C PRO A 49 8.86 -0.08 15.19
N SER A 50 7.99 -0.49 16.11
CA SER A 50 8.37 -0.71 17.50
C SER A 50 9.40 -1.85 17.61
N PRO A 51 10.18 -1.94 18.69
CA PRO A 51 11.03 -3.10 18.95
C PRO A 51 10.23 -4.42 18.97
N GLY A 52 8.96 -4.40 19.40
CA GLY A 52 8.06 -5.55 19.38
C GLY A 52 7.76 -6.02 17.95
N VAL A 53 7.46 -5.09 17.06
CA VAL A 53 7.24 -5.38 15.63
C VAL A 53 8.51 -5.93 14.98
N VAL A 54 9.68 -5.33 15.21
CA VAL A 54 10.96 -5.83 14.68
C VAL A 54 11.22 -7.27 15.12
N GLU A 55 11.02 -7.57 16.42
CA GLU A 55 11.18 -8.93 16.97
C GLU A 55 10.13 -9.90 16.38
N ALA A 56 8.88 -9.46 16.18
CA ALA A 56 7.85 -10.28 15.56
C ALA A 56 8.23 -10.70 14.13
N PHE A 57 8.78 -9.79 13.32
CA PHE A 57 9.25 -10.11 11.97
C PHE A 57 10.42 -11.09 11.99
N ARG A 58 11.35 -10.96 12.92
CA ARG A 58 12.42 -11.95 13.13
C ARG A 58 11.84 -13.34 13.43
N ARG A 59 10.85 -13.43 14.34
CA ARG A 59 10.18 -14.71 14.71
C ARG A 59 9.40 -15.30 13.53
N LEU A 60 8.72 -14.48 12.71
CA LEU A 60 8.05 -14.95 11.50
C LEU A 60 9.03 -15.63 10.54
N ARG A 61 10.20 -15.02 10.29
CA ARG A 61 11.24 -15.60 9.43
C ARG A 61 11.78 -16.92 10.00
N GLU A 62 12.06 -16.97 11.31
CA GLU A 62 12.54 -18.20 11.98
C GLU A 62 11.55 -19.36 11.87
N ARG A 63 10.26 -19.06 11.83
CA ARG A 63 9.20 -20.06 11.60
C ARG A 63 8.94 -20.36 10.12
N GLY A 64 9.68 -19.72 9.23
CA GLY A 64 9.57 -19.90 7.78
C GLY A 64 8.36 -19.22 7.14
N HIS A 65 7.66 -18.32 7.85
CA HIS A 65 6.56 -17.54 7.30
C HIS A 65 7.06 -16.46 6.36
N LEU A 66 6.23 -16.08 5.38
CA LEU A 66 6.54 -15.06 4.39
C LEU A 66 5.77 -13.78 4.74
N ALA A 67 6.48 -12.76 5.18
CA ALA A 67 5.94 -11.43 5.42
C ALA A 67 6.11 -10.56 4.17
N PHE A 68 5.07 -9.84 3.78
CA PHE A 68 5.06 -8.87 2.68
C PHE A 68 4.59 -7.51 3.18
N ILE A 69 5.23 -6.44 2.74
CA ILE A 69 4.68 -5.09 2.85
C ILE A 69 3.58 -4.92 1.80
N CYS A 70 2.47 -4.27 2.15
CA CYS A 70 1.39 -3.97 1.20
C CYS A 70 0.89 -2.55 1.42
N SER A 71 1.45 -1.57 0.69
CA SER A 71 1.28 -0.15 0.97
C SER A 71 0.89 0.69 -0.24
N GLY A 72 0.22 1.82 0.01
CA GLY A 72 0.02 2.90 -0.96
C GLY A 72 1.32 3.62 -1.35
N ARG A 73 2.38 3.50 -0.54
CA ARG A 73 3.66 4.15 -0.80
C ARG A 73 4.35 3.58 -2.04
N PRO A 74 4.93 4.42 -2.93
CA PRO A 74 5.88 3.96 -3.93
C PRO A 74 7.18 3.49 -3.27
N ARG A 75 7.96 2.66 -3.96
CA ARG A 75 9.23 2.10 -3.44
C ARG A 75 10.17 3.17 -2.89
N ARG A 76 10.28 4.30 -3.59
CA ARG A 76 11.10 5.43 -3.18
C ARG A 76 10.72 6.02 -1.81
N LEU A 77 9.46 5.89 -1.39
CA LEU A 77 8.95 6.42 -0.12
C LEU A 77 8.85 5.36 0.99
N VAL A 78 9.27 4.12 0.72
CA VAL A 78 9.51 3.12 1.77
C VAL A 78 10.89 3.39 2.35
N TYR A 79 10.94 3.73 3.63
CA TYR A 79 12.15 4.23 4.29
C TYR A 79 12.88 3.12 5.07
N PRO A 80 14.20 3.32 5.39
CA PRO A 80 15.06 2.26 5.92
C PRO A 80 14.49 1.45 7.08
N PRO A 81 13.89 2.03 8.15
CA PRO A 81 13.35 1.23 9.26
C PRO A 81 12.29 0.19 8.88
N VAL A 82 11.52 0.42 7.79
CA VAL A 82 10.57 -0.56 7.26
C VAL A 82 11.28 -1.60 6.40
N LEU A 83 12.27 -1.18 5.61
CA LEU A 83 13.10 -2.09 4.80
C LEU A 83 13.92 -3.05 5.66
N GLU A 84 14.37 -2.60 6.84
CA GLU A 84 15.12 -3.40 7.82
C GLU A 84 14.30 -4.55 8.45
N LEU A 85 12.98 -4.59 8.24
CA LEU A 85 12.14 -5.73 8.65
C LEU A 85 12.43 -7.00 7.83
N GLU A 86 13.19 -6.90 6.72
CA GLU A 86 13.64 -8.03 5.90
C GLU A 86 12.46 -8.93 5.44
N THR A 87 11.56 -8.36 4.68
CA THR A 87 10.37 -9.06 4.17
C THR A 87 10.67 -9.92 2.95
N ALA A 88 9.78 -10.86 2.64
CA ALA A 88 9.88 -11.70 1.45
C ALA A 88 9.60 -10.94 0.13
N GLY A 89 9.03 -9.75 0.23
CA GLY A 89 8.72 -8.88 -0.89
C GLY A 89 7.75 -7.77 -0.50
N SER A 90 7.22 -7.10 -1.51
CA SER A 90 6.30 -5.97 -1.29
C SER A 90 5.31 -5.78 -2.43
N VAL A 91 4.14 -5.28 -2.05
CA VAL A 91 3.09 -4.74 -2.93
C VAL A 91 3.03 -3.25 -2.64
N LEU A 92 3.47 -2.42 -3.57
CA LEU A 92 3.64 -0.99 -3.40
C LEU A 92 2.80 -0.19 -4.41
N SER A 93 2.77 1.13 -4.25
CA SER A 93 1.97 2.03 -5.10
C SER A 93 0.50 1.57 -5.21
N ALA A 94 -0.10 1.18 -4.07
CA ALA A 94 -1.46 0.65 -3.98
C ALA A 94 -1.72 -0.57 -4.90
N GLY A 95 -0.71 -1.42 -5.12
CA GLY A 95 -0.82 -2.61 -5.95
C GLY A 95 -0.17 -2.50 -7.34
N ALA A 96 0.29 -1.33 -7.73
CA ALA A 96 0.88 -1.11 -9.06
C ALA A 96 2.31 -1.68 -9.19
N CYS A 97 3.04 -1.81 -8.08
CA CYS A 97 4.37 -2.40 -8.07
C CYS A 97 4.41 -3.64 -7.17
N LEU A 98 4.78 -4.77 -7.75
CA LEU A 98 4.96 -6.03 -7.04
C LEU A 98 6.44 -6.42 -7.08
N MET A 99 6.99 -6.73 -5.91
CA MET A 99 8.36 -7.25 -5.75
C MET A 99 8.35 -8.55 -4.95
N ILE A 100 9.20 -9.50 -5.35
CA ILE A 100 9.54 -10.69 -4.56
C ILE A 100 11.05 -10.68 -4.36
N GLY A 101 11.48 -10.60 -3.10
CA GLY A 101 12.86 -10.22 -2.80
C GLY A 101 13.17 -8.86 -3.44
N ASP A 102 14.26 -8.79 -4.18
CA ASP A 102 14.71 -7.59 -4.90
C ASP A 102 14.21 -7.52 -6.35
N GLU A 103 13.50 -8.54 -6.83
CA GLU A 103 13.02 -8.62 -8.21
C GLU A 103 11.66 -7.93 -8.36
N VAL A 104 11.55 -7.03 -9.34
CA VAL A 104 10.27 -6.42 -9.74
C VAL A 104 9.54 -7.39 -10.66
N ILE A 105 8.44 -7.97 -10.17
CA ILE A 105 7.60 -8.92 -10.90
C ILE A 105 6.58 -8.22 -11.77
N GLU A 106 6.03 -7.11 -11.27
CA GLU A 106 5.05 -6.29 -12.00
C GLU A 106 5.25 -4.82 -11.63
N ASP A 107 5.21 -3.95 -12.64
CA ASP A 107 5.25 -2.50 -12.46
C ASP A 107 4.31 -1.84 -13.47
N ARG A 108 3.15 -1.41 -12.99
CA ARG A 108 2.06 -0.84 -13.80
C ARG A 108 2.06 0.68 -13.72
N PHE A 109 1.87 1.30 -14.86
CA PHE A 109 1.77 2.75 -14.99
C PHE A 109 0.82 3.09 -16.15
N VAL A 110 0.32 4.33 -16.14
CA VAL A 110 -0.48 4.85 -17.24
C VAL A 110 0.42 5.01 -18.49
N ASP A 111 -0.12 4.72 -19.68
CA ASP A 111 0.66 4.93 -20.89
C ASP A 111 0.99 6.41 -21.11
N THR A 112 2.15 6.67 -21.72
CA THR A 112 2.69 8.04 -21.87
C THR A 112 1.73 8.97 -22.59
N GLY A 113 1.04 8.50 -23.65
CA GLY A 113 0.12 9.34 -24.40
C GLY A 113 -1.12 9.76 -23.60
N THR A 114 -1.64 8.85 -22.76
CA THR A 114 -2.71 9.17 -21.80
C THR A 114 -2.21 10.11 -20.71
N LEU A 115 -1.01 9.87 -20.19
CA LEU A 115 -0.39 10.73 -19.17
C LEU A 115 -0.19 12.14 -19.70
N ASP A 116 0.32 12.32 -20.92
CA ASP A 116 0.52 13.65 -21.54
C ASP A 116 -0.79 14.43 -21.58
N ARG A 117 -1.87 13.80 -22.02
CA ARG A 117 -3.21 14.44 -22.06
C ARG A 117 -3.72 14.82 -20.68
N ILE A 118 -3.43 14.01 -19.66
CA ILE A 118 -3.76 14.32 -18.26
C ILE A 118 -2.94 15.53 -17.79
N LEU A 119 -1.63 15.51 -18.02
CA LEU A 119 -0.72 16.60 -17.62
C LEU A 119 -1.06 17.92 -18.33
N GLU A 120 -1.40 17.90 -19.62
CA GLU A 120 -1.93 19.07 -20.35
C GLU A 120 -3.22 19.60 -19.69
N GLY A 121 -4.08 18.69 -19.22
CA GLY A 121 -5.27 19.04 -18.45
C GLY A 121 -4.91 19.71 -17.12
N PHE A 122 -3.97 19.15 -16.39
CA PHE A 122 -3.47 19.71 -15.13
C PHE A 122 -2.80 21.08 -15.34
N GLU A 123 -2.02 21.24 -16.39
CA GLU A 123 -1.41 22.53 -16.74
C GLU A 123 -2.48 23.58 -17.04
N ARG A 124 -3.45 23.29 -17.89
CA ARG A 124 -4.57 24.16 -18.24
C ARG A 124 -5.38 24.61 -17.03
N GLU A 125 -5.71 23.67 -16.13
CA GLU A 125 -6.52 23.91 -14.93
C GLU A 125 -5.69 24.38 -13.72
N ARG A 126 -4.36 24.48 -13.88
CA ARG A 126 -3.42 24.84 -12.80
C ARG A 126 -3.54 23.93 -11.58
N VAL A 127 -3.58 22.63 -11.82
CA VAL A 127 -3.61 21.60 -10.78
C VAL A 127 -2.22 21.42 -10.21
N SER A 128 -2.12 21.48 -8.87
CA SER A 128 -0.90 21.09 -8.15
C SER A 128 -1.03 19.65 -7.69
N VAL A 129 -0.09 18.78 -8.12
CA VAL A 129 -0.18 17.34 -7.90
C VAL A 129 1.22 16.73 -7.77
N MET A 130 1.35 15.72 -6.90
CA MET A 130 2.52 14.86 -6.87
C MET A 130 2.26 13.65 -7.77
N LEU A 131 3.10 13.47 -8.78
CA LEU A 131 3.13 12.31 -9.67
C LEU A 131 4.01 11.25 -9.01
N GLU A 132 3.46 10.07 -8.78
CA GLU A 132 4.17 8.98 -8.10
C GLU A 132 4.33 7.78 -9.04
N GLY A 133 5.56 7.44 -9.32
CA GLY A 133 6.00 6.20 -9.94
C GLY A 133 6.72 5.31 -8.93
N THR A 134 7.12 4.11 -9.33
CA THR A 134 7.79 3.15 -8.44
C THR A 134 9.07 3.75 -7.85
N ASP A 135 9.91 4.35 -8.66
CA ASP A 135 11.24 4.86 -8.27
C ASP A 135 11.38 6.37 -8.39
N GLU A 136 10.34 7.05 -8.80
CA GLU A 136 10.36 8.49 -9.04
C GLU A 136 9.11 9.17 -8.49
N CYS A 137 9.29 10.39 -8.00
CA CYS A 137 8.22 11.30 -7.63
C CYS A 137 8.54 12.67 -8.22
N VAL A 138 7.57 13.27 -8.90
CA VAL A 138 7.68 14.61 -9.45
C VAL A 138 6.51 15.44 -8.95
N THR A 139 6.79 16.57 -8.33
CA THR A 139 5.77 17.57 -7.99
C THR A 139 5.49 18.43 -9.22
N PHE A 140 4.32 18.23 -9.82
CA PHE A 140 3.87 19.03 -10.95
C PHE A 140 3.11 20.25 -10.42
N MET A 141 3.66 21.42 -10.66
CA MET A 141 3.16 22.70 -10.15
C MET A 141 3.16 23.74 -11.28
N PRO A 142 2.14 23.72 -12.18
CA PRO A 142 2.01 24.72 -13.22
C PRO A 142 2.00 26.15 -12.68
N GLU A 143 2.38 27.12 -13.49
CA GLU A 143 2.39 28.52 -13.09
C GLU A 143 1.02 28.98 -12.58
N GLY A 144 0.99 29.57 -11.40
CA GLY A 144 -0.24 30.03 -10.73
C GLY A 144 -1.05 28.90 -10.06
N SER A 145 -0.49 27.69 -9.92
CA SER A 145 -1.03 26.63 -9.06
C SER A 145 -0.61 26.83 -7.59
N SER A 146 -1.14 25.98 -6.69
CA SER A 146 -0.76 25.95 -5.27
C SER A 146 0.67 25.43 -5.09
N ASP A 147 1.44 26.01 -4.16
CA ASP A 147 2.79 25.58 -3.79
C ASP A 147 2.85 24.68 -2.53
N ARG A 148 1.69 24.26 -2.02
CA ARG A 148 1.57 23.48 -0.77
C ARG A 148 2.18 22.08 -0.82
N LEU A 149 2.33 21.49 -2.03
CA LEU A 149 2.87 20.13 -2.24
C LEU A 149 4.41 20.08 -2.32
N THR A 150 5.10 21.04 -1.75
CA THR A 150 6.57 21.06 -1.80
C THR A 150 7.15 20.18 -0.70
N LEU A 151 7.69 19.01 -1.07
CA LEU A 151 8.47 18.16 -0.18
C LEU A 151 9.94 18.58 -0.20
N PRO A 152 10.69 18.42 0.91
CA PRO A 152 12.13 18.58 0.90
C PRO A 152 12.78 17.72 -0.19
N HIS A 153 13.62 18.30 -1.04
CA HIS A 153 14.29 17.63 -2.17
C HIS A 153 13.36 17.08 -3.26
N ALA A 154 12.10 17.59 -3.36
CA ALA A 154 11.21 17.23 -4.44
C ALA A 154 11.74 17.71 -5.79
N THR A 155 11.65 16.89 -6.82
CA THR A 155 11.81 17.31 -8.20
C THR A 155 10.53 18.06 -8.59
N ILE A 156 10.65 19.34 -8.95
CA ILE A 156 9.51 20.18 -9.35
C ILE A 156 9.51 20.36 -10.85
N ALA A 157 8.39 20.17 -11.49
CA ALA A 157 8.14 20.49 -12.90
C ALA A 157 6.93 21.44 -13.02
N ARG A 158 6.99 22.40 -13.94
CA ARG A 158 5.96 23.42 -14.15
C ARG A 158 5.22 23.26 -15.47
N THR A 159 5.83 22.54 -16.41
CA THR A 159 5.27 22.25 -17.73
C THR A 159 5.37 20.76 -18.03
N VAL A 160 4.57 20.29 -19.00
CA VAL A 160 4.64 18.88 -19.45
C VAL A 160 6.04 18.54 -19.97
N ASP A 161 6.67 19.45 -20.73
CA ASP A 161 8.03 19.26 -21.23
C ASP A 161 9.06 19.10 -20.11
N GLU A 162 8.89 19.83 -19.00
CA GLU A 162 9.75 19.68 -17.82
C GLU A 162 9.56 18.33 -17.15
N VAL A 163 8.33 17.77 -17.09
CA VAL A 163 8.11 16.42 -16.58
C VAL A 163 8.85 15.40 -17.43
N HIS A 164 8.76 15.50 -18.76
CA HIS A 164 9.54 14.65 -19.68
C HIS A 164 11.05 14.77 -19.49
N ALA A 165 11.54 15.97 -19.18
CA ALA A 165 12.97 16.20 -18.99
C ALA A 165 13.54 15.61 -17.69
N VAL A 166 12.70 15.44 -16.65
CA VAL A 166 13.16 15.06 -15.29
C VAL A 166 12.67 13.67 -14.85
N SER A 167 11.86 12.97 -15.67
CA SER A 167 11.26 11.69 -15.31
C SER A 167 11.32 10.67 -16.45
N THR A 168 11.01 9.42 -16.12
CA THR A 168 10.81 8.34 -17.10
C THR A 168 9.37 8.24 -17.58
N MET A 169 8.47 9.11 -17.14
CA MET A 169 7.03 9.13 -17.44
C MET A 169 6.28 7.86 -16.97
N ARG A 170 6.83 7.15 -15.97
CA ARG A 170 6.24 5.90 -15.44
C ARG A 170 5.52 6.17 -14.13
N PHE A 171 4.37 6.82 -14.20
CA PHE A 171 3.55 7.16 -13.04
C PHE A 171 2.31 6.28 -12.97
N SER A 172 2.00 5.81 -11.77
CA SER A 172 0.84 4.97 -11.47
C SER A 172 -0.16 5.65 -10.54
N LYS A 173 0.25 6.76 -9.92
CA LYS A 173 -0.53 7.39 -8.86
C LYS A 173 -0.32 8.91 -8.84
N PHE A 174 -1.35 9.63 -8.40
CA PHE A 174 -1.32 11.06 -8.13
C PHE A 174 -1.75 11.32 -6.69
N ALA A 175 -1.00 12.15 -5.96
CA ALA A 175 -1.39 12.64 -4.64
C ALA A 175 -1.58 14.16 -4.66
N PHE A 176 -2.61 14.67 -3.98
CA PHE A 176 -2.98 16.08 -4.03
C PHE A 176 -3.82 16.49 -2.81
N TYR A 177 -3.89 17.78 -2.53
CA TYR A 177 -4.79 18.31 -1.51
C TYR A 177 -6.24 18.38 -2.01
N ASN A 178 -7.21 18.17 -1.12
CA ASN A 178 -8.63 18.12 -1.45
C ASN A 178 -9.19 19.43 -2.03
N ASP A 179 -8.52 20.57 -1.82
CA ASP A 179 -8.88 21.85 -2.48
C ASP A 179 -8.61 21.86 -3.99
N GLU A 180 -7.81 20.90 -4.51
CA GLU A 180 -7.62 20.69 -5.94
C GLU A 180 -8.77 19.90 -6.62
N ILE A 181 -9.65 19.21 -5.86
CA ILE A 181 -10.72 18.36 -6.42
C ILE A 181 -11.56 19.08 -7.50
N PRO A 182 -12.03 20.34 -7.30
CA PRO A 182 -12.81 21.02 -8.33
C PRO A 182 -12.04 21.25 -9.65
N LYS A 183 -10.70 21.29 -9.59
CA LYS A 183 -9.86 21.41 -10.78
C LYS A 183 -9.71 20.06 -11.47
N PHE A 184 -9.52 18.98 -10.71
CA PHE A 184 -9.51 17.62 -11.24
C PHE A 184 -10.79 17.29 -12.01
N GLU A 185 -11.96 17.70 -11.49
CA GLU A 185 -13.24 17.52 -12.16
C GLU A 185 -13.29 18.23 -13.52
N ARG A 186 -12.65 19.39 -13.68
CA ARG A 186 -12.56 20.13 -14.95
C ARG A 186 -11.55 19.55 -15.95
N VAL A 187 -10.60 18.75 -15.50
CA VAL A 187 -9.72 17.99 -16.40
C VAL A 187 -10.53 16.99 -17.24
N GLY A 188 -11.61 16.44 -16.65
CA GLY A 188 -12.63 15.70 -17.36
C GLY A 188 -12.54 14.19 -17.20
N ASP A 189 -13.30 13.48 -18.05
CA ASP A 189 -13.56 12.05 -17.93
C ASP A 189 -12.30 11.18 -18.02
N LEU A 190 -11.25 11.67 -18.68
CA LEU A 190 -10.00 10.93 -18.87
C LEU A 190 -9.40 10.44 -17.54
N LEU A 191 -9.49 11.23 -16.48
CA LEU A 191 -9.04 10.80 -15.15
C LEU A 191 -9.90 9.66 -14.61
N SER A 192 -11.23 9.80 -14.68
CA SER A 192 -12.17 8.78 -14.21
C SER A 192 -12.18 7.52 -15.07
N GLU A 193 -11.71 7.56 -16.31
CA GLU A 193 -11.53 6.38 -17.15
C GLU A 193 -10.36 5.50 -16.69
N HIS A 194 -9.28 6.12 -16.19
CA HIS A 194 -8.03 5.43 -15.86
C HIS A 194 -7.76 5.31 -14.38
N PHE A 195 -8.37 6.15 -13.53
CA PHE A 195 -8.05 6.23 -12.10
C PHE A 195 -9.29 6.16 -11.21
N VAL A 196 -9.07 5.74 -9.96
CA VAL A 196 -10.02 5.79 -8.85
C VAL A 196 -9.45 6.71 -7.78
N ARG A 197 -10.30 7.59 -7.22
CA ARG A 197 -9.92 8.50 -6.12
C ARG A 197 -10.20 7.87 -4.76
N TYR A 198 -9.23 8.00 -3.86
CA TYR A 198 -9.36 7.68 -2.44
C TYR A 198 -9.11 8.94 -1.61
N ASP A 199 -9.90 9.15 -0.56
CA ASP A 199 -9.63 10.16 0.45
C ASP A 199 -8.75 9.54 1.55
N LEU A 200 -7.57 10.12 1.79
CA LEU A 200 -6.63 9.64 2.79
C LEU A 200 -6.85 10.30 4.16
N GLY A 201 -7.86 11.17 4.30
CA GLY A 201 -8.03 12.03 5.45
C GLY A 201 -7.05 13.21 5.46
N LEU A 202 -7.10 14.03 6.49
CA LEU A 202 -6.23 15.21 6.68
C LEU A 202 -6.22 16.20 5.48
N GLY A 203 -7.27 16.16 4.65
CA GLY A 203 -7.39 17.02 3.48
C GLY A 203 -6.53 16.62 2.28
N VAL A 204 -6.10 15.37 2.22
CA VAL A 204 -5.31 14.78 1.13
C VAL A 204 -6.08 13.67 0.45
N SER A 205 -6.04 13.63 -0.87
CA SER A 205 -6.55 12.53 -1.70
C SER A 205 -5.45 11.96 -2.57
N GLU A 206 -5.66 10.73 -2.99
CA GLU A 206 -4.87 10.08 -4.05
C GLU A 206 -5.76 9.57 -5.16
N MET A 207 -5.22 9.48 -6.37
CA MET A 207 -5.78 8.75 -7.50
C MET A 207 -4.84 7.63 -7.88
N THR A 208 -5.36 6.40 -7.88
CA THR A 208 -4.63 5.19 -8.26
C THR A 208 -5.20 4.61 -9.55
N LEU A 209 -4.42 3.84 -10.29
CA LEU A 209 -4.91 3.16 -11.49
C LEU A 209 -6.16 2.33 -11.20
N LYS A 210 -7.13 2.36 -12.12
CA LYS A 210 -8.28 1.43 -12.10
C LYS A 210 -7.80 -0.01 -12.20
N ASP A 211 -8.55 -0.91 -11.57
CA ASP A 211 -8.29 -2.36 -11.57
C ASP A 211 -6.93 -2.74 -10.93
N VAL A 212 -6.29 -1.79 -10.27
CA VAL A 212 -5.05 -1.98 -9.53
C VAL A 212 -5.28 -1.48 -8.11
N ASP A 213 -5.35 -2.40 -7.17
CA ASP A 213 -5.49 -2.15 -5.74
C ASP A 213 -4.57 -3.10 -4.93
N LYS A 214 -4.50 -2.92 -3.63
CA LYS A 214 -3.71 -3.80 -2.76
C LYS A 214 -4.10 -5.28 -2.92
N GLY A 215 -5.38 -5.56 -3.14
CA GLY A 215 -5.89 -6.93 -3.36
C GLY A 215 -5.44 -7.51 -4.70
N HIS A 216 -5.34 -6.70 -5.77
CA HIS A 216 -4.69 -7.11 -7.02
C HIS A 216 -3.28 -7.59 -6.76
N GLY A 217 -2.46 -6.78 -6.09
CA GLY A 217 -1.08 -7.13 -5.77
C GLY A 217 -0.98 -8.43 -4.95
N VAL A 218 -1.84 -8.63 -3.95
CA VAL A 218 -1.89 -9.89 -3.18
C VAL A 218 -2.19 -11.09 -4.06
N ARG A 219 -3.21 -11.01 -4.91
CA ARG A 219 -3.54 -12.10 -5.85
C ARG A 219 -2.34 -12.43 -6.75
N ARG A 220 -1.63 -11.42 -7.24
CA ARG A 220 -0.42 -11.59 -8.07
C ARG A 220 0.74 -12.23 -7.29
N VAL A 221 0.94 -11.86 -6.00
CA VAL A 221 1.91 -12.55 -5.13
C VAL A 221 1.58 -14.02 -5.02
N LEU A 222 0.33 -14.35 -4.67
CA LEU A 222 -0.11 -15.74 -4.48
C LEU A 222 0.04 -16.55 -5.77
N GLU A 223 -0.36 -16.00 -6.91
CA GLU A 223 -0.21 -16.63 -8.21
C GLU A 223 1.28 -16.90 -8.54
N THR A 224 2.16 -15.91 -8.33
CA THR A 224 3.60 -16.05 -8.59
C THR A 224 4.25 -17.11 -7.70
N LEU A 225 3.79 -17.23 -6.44
CA LEU A 225 4.27 -18.24 -5.49
C LEU A 225 3.60 -19.61 -5.66
N GLY A 226 2.63 -19.75 -6.58
CA GLY A 226 1.85 -20.98 -6.75
C GLY A 226 1.01 -21.34 -5.51
N ARG A 227 0.52 -20.33 -4.78
CA ARG A 227 -0.23 -20.48 -3.53
C ARG A 227 -1.69 -20.04 -3.71
N ASP A 228 -2.58 -20.67 -2.99
CA ASP A 228 -3.96 -20.20 -2.83
C ASP A 228 -4.12 -19.30 -1.59
N ARG A 229 -5.35 -18.94 -1.25
CA ARG A 229 -5.65 -18.10 -0.08
C ARG A 229 -5.47 -18.79 1.28
N THR A 230 -5.20 -20.10 1.30
CA THR A 230 -5.05 -20.85 2.55
C THR A 230 -3.85 -20.36 3.35
N ARG A 231 -4.04 -20.11 4.65
CA ARG A 231 -3.03 -19.55 5.55
C ARG A 231 -2.44 -18.22 5.10
N THR A 232 -3.30 -17.37 4.51
CA THR A 232 -2.94 -15.99 4.20
C THR A 232 -3.59 -15.04 5.19
N PHE A 233 -2.84 -14.03 5.63
CA PHE A 233 -3.27 -13.04 6.61
C PHE A 233 -2.99 -11.65 6.06
N ALA A 234 -3.78 -10.67 6.48
CA ALA A 234 -3.55 -9.27 6.16
C ALA A 234 -3.85 -8.40 7.37
N PHE A 235 -2.96 -7.44 7.63
CA PHE A 235 -3.10 -6.41 8.66
C PHE A 235 -3.25 -5.05 7.98
N GLY A 236 -4.24 -4.26 8.41
CA GLY A 236 -4.52 -2.95 7.85
C GLY A 236 -5.42 -2.11 8.74
N ASP A 237 -5.57 -0.82 8.42
CA ASP A 237 -6.33 0.12 9.24
C ASP A 237 -7.25 1.08 8.45
N SER A 238 -7.05 1.24 7.15
CA SER A 238 -7.75 2.22 6.33
C SER A 238 -8.53 1.60 5.16
N GLU A 239 -9.42 2.37 4.52
CA GLU A 239 -10.34 1.84 3.51
C GLU A 239 -9.63 1.29 2.26
N ASN A 240 -8.41 1.74 1.97
CA ASN A 240 -7.61 1.18 0.89
C ASN A 240 -7.09 -0.25 1.19
N ASP A 241 -7.29 -0.76 2.44
CA ASP A 241 -7.01 -2.14 2.83
C ASP A 241 -8.19 -3.09 2.61
N LEU A 242 -9.40 -2.60 2.35
CA LEU A 242 -10.56 -3.46 2.10
C LEU A 242 -10.36 -4.41 0.92
N PRO A 243 -9.77 -4.00 -0.22
CA PRO A 243 -9.38 -4.93 -1.27
C PRO A 243 -8.33 -5.96 -0.83
N LEU A 244 -7.35 -5.55 -0.01
CA LEU A 244 -6.36 -6.44 0.60
C LEU A 244 -7.04 -7.50 1.46
N PHE A 245 -7.97 -7.11 2.35
CA PHE A 245 -8.74 -8.02 3.21
C PHE A 245 -9.55 -9.04 2.41
N SER A 246 -10.14 -8.62 1.29
CA SER A 246 -10.90 -9.53 0.42
C SER A 246 -10.03 -10.58 -0.29
N ALA A 247 -8.73 -10.33 -0.44
CA ALA A 247 -7.81 -11.19 -1.16
C ALA A 247 -7.14 -12.27 -0.30
N VAL A 248 -7.27 -12.21 1.05
CA VAL A 248 -6.67 -13.17 2.00
C VAL A 248 -7.71 -14.06 2.67
N GLU A 249 -7.26 -15.14 3.33
CA GLU A 249 -8.13 -16.00 4.14
C GLU A 249 -8.56 -15.30 5.43
N THR A 250 -7.64 -14.62 6.11
CA THR A 250 -7.89 -13.99 7.42
C THR A 250 -7.46 -12.53 7.38
N SER A 251 -8.43 -11.63 7.55
CA SER A 251 -8.20 -10.19 7.65
C SER A 251 -8.17 -9.74 9.11
N VAL A 252 -7.22 -8.88 9.45
CA VAL A 252 -6.98 -8.35 10.80
C VAL A 252 -6.98 -6.83 10.73
N ALA A 253 -7.99 -6.20 11.31
CA ALA A 253 -8.02 -4.76 11.46
C ALA A 253 -7.25 -4.33 12.71
N MET A 254 -6.48 -3.28 12.60
CA MET A 254 -5.81 -2.65 13.74
C MET A 254 -6.83 -2.01 14.69
N GLY A 255 -6.49 -1.91 16.00
CA GLY A 255 -7.35 -1.27 16.98
C GLY A 255 -7.63 0.21 16.70
N ASN A 256 -6.73 0.90 16.00
CA ASN A 256 -6.91 2.27 15.50
C ASN A 256 -7.61 2.34 14.13
N ALA A 257 -7.98 1.21 13.51
CA ALA A 257 -8.58 1.18 12.18
C ALA A 257 -9.92 1.93 12.12
N MET A 258 -10.26 2.41 10.92
CA MET A 258 -11.55 3.03 10.64
C MET A 258 -12.70 2.07 10.95
N PRO A 259 -13.88 2.54 11.38
CA PRO A 259 -15.02 1.69 11.70
C PRO A 259 -15.42 0.74 10.58
N SER A 260 -15.46 1.20 9.34
CA SER A 260 -15.75 0.39 8.14
C SER A 260 -14.76 -0.76 7.95
N VAL A 261 -13.49 -0.55 8.26
CA VAL A 261 -12.41 -1.53 8.15
C VAL A 261 -12.53 -2.59 9.25
N LYS A 262 -12.83 -2.16 10.49
CA LYS A 262 -13.09 -3.09 11.62
C LYS A 262 -14.30 -3.98 11.36
N GLU A 263 -15.36 -3.42 10.77
CA GLU A 263 -16.57 -4.16 10.45
C GLU A 263 -16.34 -5.23 9.36
N ALA A 264 -15.43 -4.95 8.41
CA ALA A 264 -15.08 -5.86 7.33
C ALA A 264 -14.05 -6.93 7.72
N ALA A 265 -13.34 -6.78 8.85
CA ALA A 265 -12.27 -7.67 9.27
C ALA A 265 -12.81 -8.94 9.97
N ALA A 266 -12.09 -10.05 9.81
CA ALA A 266 -12.35 -11.27 10.56
C ALA A 266 -11.96 -11.16 12.05
N TYR A 267 -10.99 -10.31 12.36
CA TYR A 267 -10.50 -10.06 13.71
C TYR A 267 -10.05 -8.61 13.87
N VAL A 268 -10.24 -8.06 15.06
CA VAL A 268 -9.71 -6.74 15.43
C VAL A 268 -8.67 -6.94 16.52
N THR A 269 -7.43 -6.54 16.25
CA THR A 269 -6.32 -6.59 17.21
C THR A 269 -6.19 -5.28 17.99
N ASP A 270 -5.14 -5.15 18.81
CA ASP A 270 -4.82 -3.91 19.51
C ASP A 270 -4.41 -2.79 18.54
N SER A 271 -4.24 -1.57 19.04
CA SER A 271 -3.83 -0.44 18.23
C SER A 271 -2.35 -0.54 17.82
N VAL A 272 -1.96 0.19 16.78
CA VAL A 272 -0.55 0.30 16.38
C VAL A 272 0.34 0.83 17.52
N ALA A 273 -0.20 1.68 18.40
CA ALA A 273 0.51 2.22 19.55
C ALA A 273 0.70 1.19 20.68
N ASP A 274 -0.10 0.12 20.67
CA ASP A 274 -0.08 -0.96 21.67
C ASP A 274 0.42 -2.27 21.07
N ASP A 275 1.30 -2.21 20.06
CA ASP A 275 1.87 -3.37 19.37
C ASP A 275 0.82 -4.34 18.79
N GLY A 276 -0.27 -3.81 18.21
CA GLY A 276 -1.37 -4.61 17.69
C GLY A 276 -0.98 -5.64 16.63
N VAL A 277 0.09 -5.43 15.87
CA VAL A 277 0.64 -6.43 14.96
C VAL A 277 1.16 -7.64 15.76
N VAL A 278 1.88 -7.41 16.86
CA VAL A 278 2.43 -8.48 17.71
C VAL A 278 1.29 -9.30 18.31
N THR A 279 0.32 -8.63 18.94
CA THR A 279 -0.83 -9.30 19.58
C THR A 279 -1.68 -10.08 18.58
N GLY A 280 -1.87 -9.54 17.36
CA GLY A 280 -2.57 -10.25 16.29
C GLY A 280 -1.80 -11.50 15.82
N LEU A 281 -0.50 -11.41 15.63
CA LEU A 281 0.34 -12.56 15.23
C LEU A 281 0.37 -13.65 16.32
N GLU A 282 0.43 -13.27 17.59
CA GLU A 282 0.34 -14.21 18.72
C GLU A 282 -1.03 -14.88 18.82
N HIS A 283 -2.12 -14.11 18.61
CA HIS A 283 -3.49 -14.65 18.61
C HIS A 283 -3.66 -15.80 17.60
N PHE A 284 -3.07 -15.68 16.41
CA PHE A 284 -3.13 -16.72 15.38
C PHE A 284 -1.99 -17.75 15.47
N GLY A 285 -1.12 -17.67 16.48
CA GLY A 285 0.00 -18.60 16.69
C GLY A 285 1.06 -18.53 15.57
N LEU A 286 1.20 -17.38 14.92
CA LEU A 286 2.18 -17.15 13.86
C LEU A 286 3.59 -16.83 14.43
N ILE A 287 3.65 -16.31 15.65
CA ILE A 287 4.88 -16.05 16.39
C ILE A 287 4.81 -16.58 17.80
#